data_a4e67a55a6bf8a601500b3be841333a5
#
_entry.id   a4e67a55a6bf8a601500b3be841333a5
#
_cell.length_a   1.000
_cell.length_b   1.000
_cell.length_c   1.000
_cell.angle_alpha   90.00
_cell.angle_beta   90.00
_cell.angle_gamma   90.00
#
_symmetry.space_group_name_H-M   'P 1'
#
loop_
_entity.id
_entity.type
_entity.pdbx_description
1 polymer ?
#
loop_
_entity_poly.entity_id
_entity_poly.type
_entity_poly.pdbx_seq_one_letter_code
_entity_poly.pdbx_strand_id
1 'polypeptide(L)'
;MLKSGTKQYRRDICEFLCSLLLLQPRTTKGGFPMRMQRLCALLLSLALLLPFAGGLAEGTPAQTLTVSFGVTADALYQDQIAEFERLHPGLTVQVVTNNDTNTHQTYVDSLSSGNSEIDIYWGWSGGTDLDALIGKELAAPINDAEIARRVAAMYPQFADYVTRGDTIYALPIESWRYWSAVNPTLARKFGLNDRPDSLEGYLNNAMAWYTSYDYPQHAQHYSFNGGKDFEAVRQQIFTIMLRSYTHAWCTGRMGEGAYTFDTPEFRALANWLKDFSALKSREIPADSTHAIYGIDHAVYLTDPSEYYMVSETQQVIFRDIGDPYFLRYGEELLPDPGMAGAEPAVHGRIVFMLLNPNSKQQELAIEFLRYLAEHPVAEYGLLLYPDGTDDCYPAAAAEAYHASASALCGAECERYSRIFLWDMFPYEIICSYLDDSITLDDALSFMDENLSKSLAKLQ
;
A
#
# COMPACT_ATOMS: atom_id res chain seq x y z
N MET A 1 -22.99 -1.91 3.13
CA MET A 1 -23.40 -1.95 4.55
C MET A 1 -22.55 -1.06 5.45
N LEU A 2 -22.01 0.07 4.96
CA LEU A 2 -21.07 0.96 5.70
C LEU A 2 -21.70 2.31 6.14
N LYS A 3 -23.02 2.39 6.29
CA LYS A 3 -23.70 3.62 6.74
C LYS A 3 -24.06 3.66 8.24
N SER A 4 -23.67 2.67 9.04
CA SER A 4 -24.06 2.63 10.46
C SER A 4 -23.00 3.18 11.45
N GLY A 5 -21.72 3.11 11.11
CA GLY A 5 -20.63 3.51 12.03
C GLY A 5 -20.53 5.01 12.30
N THR A 6 -20.67 5.84 11.28
CA THR A 6 -20.58 7.32 11.42
C THR A 6 -21.76 7.95 12.18
N LYS A 7 -22.93 7.31 12.18
CA LYS A 7 -24.07 7.76 12.99
C LYS A 7 -23.89 7.47 14.47
N GLN A 8 -23.25 6.38 14.82
CA GLN A 8 -22.98 6.00 16.20
C GLN A 8 -21.95 6.95 16.83
N TYR A 9 -20.85 7.19 16.14
CA TYR A 9 -19.78 8.10 16.61
C TYR A 9 -20.26 9.54 16.84
N ARG A 10 -21.11 10.07 15.96
CA ARG A 10 -21.75 11.39 16.17
C ARG A 10 -22.70 11.42 17.34
N ARG A 11 -23.36 10.32 17.64
CA ARG A 11 -24.28 10.20 18.78
C ARG A 11 -23.53 10.22 20.10
N ASP A 12 -22.42 9.50 20.17
CA ASP A 12 -21.58 9.39 21.37
C ASP A 12 -20.91 10.74 21.72
N ILE A 13 -20.46 11.50 20.71
CA ILE A 13 -19.95 12.87 20.93
C ILE A 13 -21.05 13.82 21.39
N CYS A 14 -22.25 13.75 20.84
CA CYS A 14 -23.38 14.57 21.30
C CYS A 14 -23.79 14.23 22.75
N GLU A 15 -23.80 12.96 23.13
CA GLU A 15 -24.10 12.54 24.49
C GLU A 15 -23.00 12.96 25.50
N PHE A 16 -21.73 12.91 25.09
CA PHE A 16 -20.61 13.41 25.88
C PHE A 16 -20.67 14.93 26.08
N LEU A 17 -20.99 15.70 25.04
CA LEU A 17 -21.16 17.16 25.14
C LEU A 17 -22.39 17.55 25.94
N CYS A 18 -23.49 16.80 25.86
CA CYS A 18 -24.67 17.01 26.70
C CYS A 18 -24.40 16.69 28.18
N SER A 19 -23.58 15.69 28.48
CA SER A 19 -23.22 15.38 29.86
C SER A 19 -22.32 16.44 30.51
N LEU A 20 -21.48 17.11 29.73
CA LEU A 20 -20.66 18.25 30.17
C LEU A 20 -21.49 19.51 30.43
N LEU A 21 -22.59 19.71 29.71
CA LEU A 21 -23.52 20.85 29.91
C LEU A 21 -24.47 20.67 31.11
N LEU A 22 -24.62 19.43 31.62
CA LEU A 22 -25.49 19.10 32.77
C LEU A 22 -24.81 19.15 34.13
N LEU A 23 -23.49 19.42 34.19
CA LEU A 23 -22.75 19.65 35.42
C LEU A 23 -22.97 21.09 35.92
N GLN A 24 -24.22 21.41 36.33
CA GLN A 24 -24.46 22.61 37.12
C GLN A 24 -23.91 22.44 38.52
N PRO A 25 -23.05 23.35 39.02
CA PRO A 25 -22.63 23.32 40.42
C PRO A 25 -23.82 23.60 41.34
N ARG A 26 -24.06 22.67 42.27
CA ARG A 26 -24.97 22.86 43.38
C ARG A 26 -24.61 24.13 44.13
N THR A 27 -25.56 25.03 44.24
CA THR A 27 -25.47 26.29 44.93
C THR A 27 -25.09 26.13 46.39
N THR A 28 -23.90 26.63 46.76
CA THR A 28 -23.63 27.05 48.11
C THR A 28 -24.00 28.53 48.26
N LYS A 29 -24.75 28.84 49.30
CA LYS A 29 -25.19 30.20 49.66
C LYS A 29 -23.97 31.11 49.90
N GLY A 30 -23.70 31.99 48.97
CA GLY A 30 -22.70 33.04 49.11
C GLY A 30 -22.89 33.99 47.91
N GLY A 31 -23.58 35.10 48.12
CA GLY A 31 -23.91 36.06 47.08
C GLY A 31 -22.67 36.69 46.45
N PHE A 32 -22.54 36.57 45.17
CA PHE A 32 -21.55 37.31 44.37
C PHE A 32 -21.83 38.83 44.51
N PRO A 33 -20.81 39.64 44.75
CA PRO A 33 -21.02 41.08 44.92
C PRO A 33 -21.45 41.72 43.61
N MET A 34 -22.53 42.46 43.65
CA MET A 34 -23.24 43.17 42.56
C MET A 34 -22.31 44.03 41.67
N ARG A 35 -21.06 44.28 42.08
CA ARG A 35 -20.03 44.98 41.29
C ARG A 35 -19.46 44.15 40.13
N MET A 36 -19.41 42.85 40.26
CA MET A 36 -18.84 41.97 39.19
C MET A 36 -19.80 41.70 38.07
N GLN A 37 -21.12 41.67 38.35
CA GLN A 37 -22.16 41.59 37.27
C GLN A 37 -22.21 42.86 36.41
N ARG A 38 -21.95 44.01 37.01
CA ARG A 38 -21.87 45.28 36.27
C ARG A 38 -20.58 45.38 35.45
N LEU A 39 -19.49 44.79 35.87
CA LEU A 39 -18.23 44.75 35.12
C LEU A 39 -18.35 43.83 33.89
N CYS A 40 -18.96 42.66 34.06
CA CYS A 40 -19.19 41.74 32.92
C CYS A 40 -20.17 42.32 31.90
N ALA A 41 -21.22 43.03 32.35
CA ALA A 41 -22.16 43.71 31.44
C ALA A 41 -21.48 44.88 30.69
N LEU A 42 -20.54 45.59 31.34
CA LEU A 42 -19.80 46.70 30.72
C LEU A 42 -18.73 46.16 29.71
N LEU A 43 -18.11 45.02 29.99
CA LEU A 43 -17.17 44.37 29.06
C LEU A 43 -17.89 43.77 27.85
N LEU A 44 -19.10 43.20 28.03
CA LEU A 44 -19.92 42.73 26.91
C LEU A 44 -20.45 43.87 26.04
N SER A 45 -20.84 45.01 26.63
CA SER A 45 -21.28 46.19 25.87
C SER A 45 -20.13 46.92 25.15
N LEU A 46 -18.89 46.86 25.70
CA LEU A 46 -17.70 47.40 25.04
C LEU A 46 -17.27 46.52 23.88
N ALA A 47 -17.44 45.19 23.97
CA ALA A 47 -17.20 44.25 22.89
C ALA A 47 -18.22 44.40 21.72
N LEU A 48 -19.43 44.88 22.00
CA LEU A 48 -20.45 45.15 21.01
C LEU A 48 -20.32 46.55 20.35
N LEU A 49 -19.46 47.42 20.89
CA LEU A 49 -19.18 48.77 20.38
C LEU A 49 -17.86 48.90 19.64
N LEU A 50 -17.08 47.81 19.53
CA LEU A 50 -15.98 47.76 18.57
C LEU A 50 -16.62 47.83 17.17
N PRO A 51 -16.42 48.91 16.39
CA PRO A 51 -16.86 48.88 15.01
C PRO A 51 -16.19 47.65 14.38
N PHE A 52 -16.98 46.80 13.79
CA PHE A 52 -16.55 45.88 12.76
C PHE A 52 -15.95 46.73 11.63
N ALA A 53 -14.75 47.24 11.84
CA ALA A 53 -13.85 47.60 10.77
C ALA A 53 -13.34 46.26 10.17
N GLY A 54 -14.27 45.36 9.86
CA GLY A 54 -14.11 44.39 8.82
C GLY A 54 -14.00 45.20 7.55
N GLY A 55 -12.78 45.56 7.17
CA GLY A 55 -12.53 45.86 5.79
C GLY A 55 -13.20 44.73 5.01
N LEU A 56 -14.09 45.08 4.11
CA LEU A 56 -14.49 44.23 3.01
C LEU A 56 -13.14 43.92 2.32
N ALA A 57 -12.45 42.90 2.76
CA ALA A 57 -11.45 42.27 1.93
C ALA A 57 -12.23 41.95 0.65
N GLU A 58 -11.94 42.63 -0.43
CA GLU A 58 -12.34 42.20 -1.76
C GLU A 58 -12.12 40.72 -1.77
N GLY A 59 -13.21 39.93 -1.81
CA GLY A 59 -13.12 38.48 -1.68
C GLY A 59 -12.19 37.99 -2.75
N THR A 60 -11.09 37.45 -2.33
CA THR A 60 -10.19 36.72 -3.23
C THR A 60 -11.09 35.77 -4.00
N PRO A 61 -11.11 35.80 -5.34
CA PRO A 61 -11.99 34.91 -6.10
C PRO A 61 -11.75 33.48 -5.62
N ALA A 62 -12.87 32.78 -5.31
CA ALA A 62 -12.81 31.41 -4.85
C ALA A 62 -12.00 30.58 -5.86
N GLN A 63 -10.86 30.03 -5.43
CA GLN A 63 -10.01 29.16 -6.24
C GLN A 63 -10.33 27.71 -5.91
N THR A 64 -10.30 26.86 -6.93
CA THR A 64 -10.49 25.41 -6.74
C THR A 64 -9.29 24.69 -7.32
N LEU A 65 -8.59 23.93 -6.52
CA LEU A 65 -7.57 22.99 -6.94
C LEU A 65 -8.20 21.58 -6.98
N THR A 66 -8.16 20.93 -8.13
CA THR A 66 -8.76 19.59 -8.28
C THR A 66 -7.68 18.53 -8.28
N VAL A 67 -7.76 17.62 -7.31
CA VAL A 67 -6.75 16.56 -7.09
C VAL A 67 -7.43 15.21 -7.19
N SER A 68 -6.90 14.34 -8.04
CA SER A 68 -7.32 12.94 -8.08
C SER A 68 -6.59 12.14 -7.01
N PHE A 69 -7.33 11.27 -6.30
CA PHE A 69 -6.77 10.29 -5.37
C PHE A 69 -7.29 8.88 -5.68
N GLY A 70 -6.56 7.85 -5.25
CA GLY A 70 -7.05 6.48 -5.23
C GLY A 70 -8.13 6.24 -4.17
N VAL A 71 -8.85 5.12 -4.26
CA VAL A 71 -10.07 4.79 -3.48
C VAL A 71 -9.94 4.94 -1.96
N THR A 72 -8.76 4.73 -1.41
CA THR A 72 -8.51 4.79 0.05
C THR A 72 -7.64 5.98 0.44
N ALA A 73 -6.99 6.60 -0.52
CA ALA A 73 -6.02 7.66 -0.27
C ALA A 73 -6.69 8.98 0.13
N ASP A 74 -7.92 9.24 -0.31
CA ASP A 74 -8.66 10.46 0.07
C ASP A 74 -8.83 10.58 1.59
N ALA A 75 -9.12 9.47 2.29
CA ALA A 75 -9.24 9.47 3.74
C ALA A 75 -7.90 9.74 4.44
N LEU A 76 -6.80 9.25 3.88
CA LEU A 76 -5.46 9.38 4.44
C LEU A 76 -4.94 10.83 4.40
N TYR A 77 -5.35 11.61 3.39
CA TYR A 77 -4.88 12.98 3.17
C TYR A 77 -5.87 14.07 3.64
N GLN A 78 -6.96 13.73 4.32
CA GLN A 78 -7.97 14.70 4.75
C GLN A 78 -7.41 15.80 5.65
N ASP A 79 -6.53 15.47 6.58
CA ASP A 79 -5.94 16.44 7.50
C ASP A 79 -5.00 17.40 6.77
N GLN A 80 -4.17 16.90 5.83
CA GLN A 80 -3.29 17.72 5.02
C GLN A 80 -4.09 18.66 4.11
N ILE A 81 -5.15 18.18 3.50
CA ILE A 81 -6.05 18.99 2.66
C ILE A 81 -6.70 20.10 3.49
N ALA A 82 -7.29 19.76 4.63
CA ALA A 82 -7.95 20.72 5.50
C ALA A 82 -6.98 21.80 6.01
N GLU A 83 -5.76 21.42 6.36
CA GLU A 83 -4.75 22.38 6.80
C GLU A 83 -4.25 23.25 5.66
N PHE A 84 -4.07 22.70 4.46
CA PHE A 84 -3.71 23.48 3.28
C PHE A 84 -4.79 24.52 2.93
N GLU A 85 -6.07 24.14 2.95
CA GLU A 85 -7.19 25.08 2.77
C GLU A 85 -7.21 26.17 3.86
N ARG A 86 -6.91 25.81 5.11
CA ARG A 86 -6.82 26.78 6.21
C ARG A 86 -5.69 27.80 6.01
N LEU A 87 -4.58 27.38 5.42
CA LEU A 87 -3.44 28.27 5.08
C LEU A 87 -3.72 29.15 3.87
N HIS A 88 -4.69 28.78 3.02
CA HIS A 88 -5.06 29.48 1.79
C HIS A 88 -6.52 29.94 1.81
N PRO A 89 -6.88 31.00 2.53
CA PRO A 89 -8.28 31.46 2.63
C PRO A 89 -8.92 31.74 1.26
N GLY A 90 -10.05 31.10 0.98
CA GLY A 90 -10.76 31.19 -0.30
C GLY A 90 -10.39 30.08 -1.30
N LEU A 91 -9.45 29.19 -0.96
CA LEU A 91 -9.16 27.99 -1.73
C LEU A 91 -10.05 26.82 -1.27
N THR A 92 -10.47 25.99 -2.24
CA THR A 92 -11.07 24.68 -2.01
C THR A 92 -10.26 23.64 -2.76
N VAL A 93 -9.84 22.56 -2.09
CA VAL A 93 -9.24 21.39 -2.72
C VAL A 93 -10.35 20.38 -3.02
N GLN A 94 -10.70 20.26 -4.29
CA GLN A 94 -11.70 19.30 -4.73
C GLN A 94 -11.03 17.94 -4.97
N VAL A 95 -11.43 16.95 -4.20
CA VAL A 95 -10.95 15.58 -4.36
C VAL A 95 -11.82 14.83 -5.36
N VAL A 96 -11.19 14.19 -6.33
CA VAL A 96 -11.81 13.27 -7.29
C VAL A 96 -11.25 11.87 -7.03
N THR A 97 -12.10 10.97 -6.55
CA THR A 97 -11.68 9.60 -6.27
C THR A 97 -11.63 8.78 -7.56
N ASN A 98 -10.47 8.23 -7.86
CA ASN A 98 -10.28 7.32 -9.00
C ASN A 98 -10.41 5.87 -8.54
N ASN A 99 -11.44 5.20 -9.04
CA ASN A 99 -11.72 3.78 -8.77
C ASN A 99 -11.22 2.84 -9.89
N ASP A 100 -10.55 3.40 -10.89
CA ASP A 100 -10.15 2.65 -12.08
C ASP A 100 -8.90 1.84 -11.80
N THR A 101 -8.96 0.54 -12.05
CA THR A 101 -7.81 -0.35 -12.00
C THR A 101 -6.85 -0.14 -13.17
N ASN A 102 -7.32 0.44 -14.28
CA ASN A 102 -6.51 0.80 -15.44
C ASN A 102 -6.19 2.31 -15.47
N THR A 103 -5.57 2.79 -14.39
CA THR A 103 -5.25 4.21 -14.21
C THR A 103 -4.38 4.77 -15.32
N HIS A 104 -3.46 3.96 -15.89
CA HIS A 104 -2.58 4.42 -16.97
C HIS A 104 -3.38 4.84 -18.20
N GLN A 105 -4.25 3.98 -18.75
CA GLN A 105 -5.02 4.30 -19.96
C GLN A 105 -5.99 5.46 -19.72
N THR A 106 -6.64 5.50 -18.57
CA THR A 106 -7.53 6.61 -18.19
C THR A 106 -6.77 7.94 -18.15
N TYR A 107 -5.54 7.95 -17.65
CA TYR A 107 -4.70 9.16 -17.63
C TYR A 107 -4.21 9.54 -19.02
N VAL A 108 -3.77 8.57 -19.83
CA VAL A 108 -3.38 8.83 -21.22
C VAL A 108 -4.54 9.47 -21.98
N ASP A 109 -5.74 8.93 -21.88
CA ASP A 109 -6.92 9.42 -22.60
C ASP A 109 -7.32 10.83 -22.10
N SER A 110 -7.35 11.04 -20.79
CA SER A 110 -7.69 12.33 -20.20
C SER A 110 -6.65 13.40 -20.54
N LEU A 111 -5.38 13.14 -20.31
CA LEU A 111 -4.30 14.09 -20.53
C LEU A 111 -4.09 14.40 -22.03
N SER A 112 -4.16 13.39 -22.90
CA SER A 112 -4.03 13.55 -24.35
C SER A 112 -5.19 14.35 -24.97
N SER A 113 -6.37 14.31 -24.36
CA SER A 113 -7.51 15.14 -24.77
C SER A 113 -7.36 16.61 -24.40
N GLY A 114 -6.30 16.99 -23.68
CA GLY A 114 -6.09 18.34 -23.16
C GLY A 114 -6.97 18.66 -21.96
N ASN A 115 -7.45 17.64 -21.22
CA ASN A 115 -8.28 17.84 -20.04
C ASN A 115 -7.51 18.66 -18.97
N SER A 116 -8.11 19.74 -18.55
CA SER A 116 -7.59 20.67 -17.53
C SER A 116 -8.48 20.75 -16.29
N GLU A 117 -9.41 19.81 -16.11
CA GLU A 117 -10.33 19.78 -14.95
C GLU A 117 -9.65 19.21 -13.70
N ILE A 118 -8.65 18.35 -13.88
CA ILE A 118 -7.85 17.80 -12.78
C ILE A 118 -6.46 18.41 -12.87
N ASP A 119 -5.99 19.02 -11.79
CA ASP A 119 -4.70 19.71 -11.73
C ASP A 119 -3.56 18.74 -11.34
N ILE A 120 -3.86 17.78 -10.46
CA ILE A 120 -2.90 16.78 -9.96
C ILE A 120 -3.53 15.40 -10.07
N TYR A 121 -2.81 14.47 -10.68
CA TYR A 121 -3.20 13.07 -10.79
C TYR A 121 -2.44 12.21 -9.79
N TRP A 122 -3.15 11.37 -9.08
CA TRP A 122 -2.61 10.30 -8.26
C TRP A 122 -2.24 9.11 -9.16
N GLY A 123 -1.07 8.55 -8.93
CA GLY A 123 -0.61 7.36 -9.63
C GLY A 123 0.15 6.43 -8.70
N TRP A 124 0.38 5.23 -9.16
CA TRP A 124 1.18 4.25 -8.45
C TRP A 124 1.94 3.34 -9.43
N SER A 125 3.11 2.87 -9.04
CA SER A 125 4.02 2.10 -9.90
C SER A 125 3.37 0.84 -10.50
N GLY A 126 2.38 0.28 -9.83
CA GLY A 126 1.62 -0.87 -10.32
C GLY A 126 0.51 -0.57 -11.32
N GLY A 127 0.01 0.66 -11.44
CA GLY A 127 -1.12 1.02 -12.31
C GLY A 127 -0.84 2.15 -13.28
N THR A 128 0.29 2.87 -13.13
CA THR A 128 0.61 4.04 -13.95
C THR A 128 2.05 3.93 -14.46
N ASP A 129 2.23 3.88 -15.76
CA ASP A 129 3.56 3.89 -16.37
C ASP A 129 4.06 5.32 -16.50
N LEU A 130 4.89 5.76 -15.56
CA LEU A 130 5.42 7.11 -15.54
C LEU A 130 6.31 7.39 -16.76
N ASP A 131 7.11 6.42 -17.21
CA ASP A 131 7.98 6.58 -18.37
C ASP A 131 7.19 6.82 -19.66
N ALA A 132 6.10 6.07 -19.84
CA ALA A 132 5.23 6.26 -20.97
C ALA A 132 4.53 7.63 -20.94
N LEU A 133 4.12 8.11 -19.77
CA LEU A 133 3.55 9.46 -19.62
C LEU A 133 4.57 10.56 -19.93
N ILE A 134 5.80 10.44 -19.42
CA ILE A 134 6.88 11.38 -19.71
C ILE A 134 7.21 11.38 -21.21
N GLY A 135 7.36 10.20 -21.82
CA GLY A 135 7.67 10.07 -23.25
C GLY A 135 6.60 10.65 -24.19
N LYS A 136 5.35 10.73 -23.72
CA LYS A 136 4.22 11.36 -24.42
C LYS A 136 3.97 12.82 -24.02
N GLU A 137 4.84 13.41 -23.19
CA GLU A 137 4.68 14.78 -22.64
C GLU A 137 3.37 14.97 -21.83
N LEU A 138 2.88 13.88 -21.21
CA LEU A 138 1.66 13.86 -20.40
C LEU A 138 1.90 14.02 -18.89
N ALA A 139 3.15 14.14 -18.47
CA ALA A 139 3.54 14.50 -17.10
C ALA A 139 4.34 15.79 -17.16
N ALA A 140 3.88 16.84 -16.48
CA ALA A 140 4.62 18.09 -16.43
C ALA A 140 5.84 18.00 -15.49
N PRO A 141 6.97 18.64 -15.82
CA PRO A 141 8.09 18.73 -14.91
C PRO A 141 7.73 19.56 -13.67
N ILE A 142 8.17 19.12 -12.50
CA ILE A 142 7.99 19.83 -11.23
C ILE A 142 9.26 20.64 -10.97
N ASN A 143 9.19 21.93 -11.27
CA ASN A 143 10.34 22.85 -11.11
C ASN A 143 10.22 23.59 -9.76
N ASP A 144 10.53 22.87 -8.66
CA ASP A 144 10.50 23.42 -7.32
C ASP A 144 11.71 22.93 -6.51
N ALA A 145 12.45 23.89 -5.92
CA ALA A 145 13.69 23.57 -5.21
C ALA A 145 13.47 22.81 -3.90
N GLU A 146 12.37 23.06 -3.21
CA GLU A 146 12.03 22.35 -1.97
C GLU A 146 11.58 20.92 -2.25
N ILE A 147 10.73 20.72 -3.26
CA ILE A 147 10.37 19.36 -3.71
C ILE A 147 11.62 18.60 -4.14
N ALA A 148 12.52 19.23 -4.90
CA ALA A 148 13.77 18.60 -5.31
C ALA A 148 14.62 18.19 -4.11
N ARG A 149 14.73 19.05 -3.11
CA ARG A 149 15.45 18.75 -1.87
C ARG A 149 14.83 17.58 -1.11
N ARG A 150 13.49 17.52 -1.04
CA ARG A 150 12.77 16.45 -0.37
C ARG A 150 12.89 15.12 -1.10
N VAL A 151 12.74 15.11 -2.43
CA VAL A 151 12.93 13.91 -3.24
C VAL A 151 14.37 13.38 -3.12
N ALA A 152 15.37 14.25 -3.15
CA ALA A 152 16.77 13.85 -2.97
C ALA A 152 17.09 13.28 -1.58
N ALA A 153 16.27 13.57 -0.57
CA ALA A 153 16.41 13.01 0.77
C ALA A 153 15.75 11.64 0.96
N MET A 154 14.96 11.17 -0.03
CA MET A 154 14.33 9.84 -0.01
C MET A 154 15.35 8.73 -0.26
N TYR A 155 14.94 7.49 -0.05
CA TYR A 155 15.72 6.35 -0.54
C TYR A 155 15.93 6.45 -2.05
N PRO A 156 17.12 6.12 -2.58
CA PRO A 156 17.46 6.31 -4.00
C PRO A 156 16.44 5.70 -4.96
N GLN A 157 15.89 4.53 -4.65
CA GLN A 157 14.92 3.85 -5.49
C GLN A 157 13.64 4.67 -5.75
N PHE A 158 13.23 5.47 -4.77
CA PHE A 158 12.05 6.34 -4.89
C PHE A 158 12.38 7.62 -5.65
N ALA A 159 13.54 8.21 -5.36
CA ALA A 159 14.01 9.39 -6.07
C ALA A 159 14.25 9.08 -7.57
N ASP A 160 14.94 7.99 -7.88
CA ASP A 160 15.26 7.56 -9.24
C ASP A 160 14.00 7.23 -10.06
N TYR A 161 12.97 6.67 -9.38
CA TYR A 161 11.71 6.33 -10.04
C TYR A 161 11.01 7.54 -10.66
N VAL A 162 11.07 8.70 -10.01
CA VAL A 162 10.36 9.92 -10.43
C VAL A 162 11.23 10.95 -11.15
N THR A 163 12.53 10.69 -11.26
CA THR A 163 13.51 11.63 -11.83
C THR A 163 14.05 11.14 -13.17
N ARG A 164 14.20 12.03 -14.15
CA ARG A 164 14.90 11.77 -15.41
C ARG A 164 15.93 12.86 -15.64
N GLY A 165 17.22 12.50 -15.59
CA GLY A 165 18.31 13.47 -15.49
C GLY A 165 18.15 14.30 -14.20
N ASP A 166 18.10 15.62 -14.31
CA ASP A 166 17.90 16.53 -13.18
C ASP A 166 16.43 16.96 -13.00
N THR A 167 15.50 16.37 -13.75
CA THR A 167 14.10 16.78 -13.79
C THR A 167 13.22 15.81 -13.04
N ILE A 168 12.42 16.32 -12.11
CA ILE A 168 11.42 15.57 -11.35
C ILE A 168 10.07 15.67 -12.09
N TYR A 169 9.40 14.53 -12.30
CA TYR A 169 8.12 14.45 -12.99
C TYR A 169 6.95 14.01 -12.09
N ALA A 170 7.25 13.54 -10.89
CA ALA A 170 6.23 13.20 -9.91
C ALA A 170 6.77 13.37 -8.49
N LEU A 171 5.88 13.56 -7.53
CA LEU A 171 6.21 13.55 -6.10
C LEU A 171 5.83 12.19 -5.51
N PRO A 172 6.77 11.36 -5.02
CA PRO A 172 6.42 10.20 -4.20
C PRO A 172 5.75 10.65 -2.91
N ILE A 173 4.63 10.02 -2.56
CA ILE A 173 3.88 10.38 -1.34
C ILE A 173 3.68 9.20 -0.40
N GLU A 174 3.79 7.96 -0.89
CA GLU A 174 3.69 6.74 -0.10
C GLU A 174 4.63 5.67 -0.66
N SER A 175 5.11 4.79 0.23
CA SER A 175 5.84 3.59 -0.12
C SER A 175 5.17 2.37 0.50
N TRP A 176 4.69 1.48 -0.34
CA TRP A 176 4.12 0.19 0.07
C TRP A 176 5.12 -0.90 -0.25
N ARG A 177 5.35 -1.82 0.69
CA ARG A 177 6.26 -2.95 0.50
C ARG A 177 5.53 -4.26 0.74
N TYR A 178 5.82 -5.25 -0.10
CA TYR A 178 5.29 -6.60 0.03
C TYR A 178 6.32 -7.46 0.75
N TRP A 179 5.87 -8.08 1.83
CA TRP A 179 6.70 -8.89 2.69
C TRP A 179 6.10 -10.28 2.85
N SER A 180 6.97 -11.25 3.13
CA SER A 180 6.55 -12.43 3.85
C SER A 180 6.73 -12.21 5.36
N ALA A 181 5.85 -12.77 6.16
CA ALA A 181 6.01 -12.83 7.61
C ALA A 181 6.18 -14.29 8.03
N VAL A 182 7.05 -14.54 8.99
CA VAL A 182 7.26 -15.85 9.59
C VAL A 182 7.01 -15.78 11.08
N ASN A 183 6.39 -16.84 11.62
CA ASN A 183 6.46 -17.12 13.05
C ASN A 183 7.62 -18.10 13.32
N PRO A 184 8.80 -17.62 13.73
CA PRO A 184 9.98 -18.47 13.85
C PRO A 184 9.83 -19.54 14.94
N THR A 185 9.03 -19.29 15.96
CA THR A 185 8.74 -20.27 17.02
C THR A 185 7.95 -21.45 16.46
N LEU A 186 6.94 -21.19 15.60
CA LEU A 186 6.18 -22.24 14.95
C LEU A 186 7.02 -22.97 13.90
N ALA A 187 7.76 -22.24 13.07
CA ALA A 187 8.64 -22.87 12.07
C ALA A 187 9.59 -23.88 12.74
N ARG A 188 10.31 -23.49 13.79
CA ARG A 188 11.18 -24.38 14.56
C ARG A 188 10.44 -25.53 15.22
N LYS A 189 9.22 -25.28 15.76
CA LYS A 189 8.38 -26.34 16.36
C LYS A 189 8.11 -27.47 15.37
N PHE A 190 7.95 -27.16 14.10
CA PHE A 190 7.67 -28.14 13.05
C PHE A 190 8.92 -28.58 12.26
N GLY A 191 10.12 -28.19 12.71
CA GLY A 191 11.38 -28.56 12.07
C GLY A 191 11.62 -27.89 10.71
N LEU A 192 10.94 -26.74 10.47
CA LEU A 192 11.09 -25.95 9.26
C LEU A 192 12.22 -24.91 9.43
N ASN A 193 12.84 -24.51 8.33
CA ASN A 193 13.76 -23.37 8.33
C ASN A 193 12.95 -22.10 8.57
N ASP A 194 13.23 -21.42 9.68
CA ASP A 194 12.50 -20.20 10.09
C ASP A 194 12.95 -18.94 9.32
N ARG A 195 14.05 -19.00 8.57
CA ARG A 195 14.57 -17.89 7.75
C ARG A 195 15.10 -18.42 6.41
N PRO A 196 14.22 -18.88 5.52
CA PRO A 196 14.67 -19.33 4.21
C PRO A 196 15.15 -18.11 3.39
N ASP A 197 16.45 -18.07 3.13
CA ASP A 197 17.12 -17.06 2.31
C ASP A 197 17.06 -17.39 0.80
N SER A 198 16.76 -18.65 0.48
CA SER A 198 16.60 -19.12 -0.89
C SER A 198 15.20 -19.65 -1.16
N LEU A 199 14.75 -19.46 -2.40
CA LEU A 199 13.47 -20.00 -2.86
C LEU A 199 13.38 -21.51 -2.68
N GLU A 200 14.48 -22.23 -2.95
CA GLU A 200 14.54 -23.67 -2.69
C GLU A 200 14.28 -23.99 -1.21
N GLY A 201 14.88 -23.24 -0.30
CA GLY A 201 14.68 -23.41 1.15
C GLY A 201 13.20 -23.18 1.55
N TYR A 202 12.56 -22.15 0.99
CA TYR A 202 11.13 -21.89 1.21
C TYR A 202 10.25 -23.02 0.66
N LEU A 203 10.51 -23.47 -0.57
CA LEU A 203 9.77 -24.55 -1.21
C LEU A 203 9.94 -25.88 -0.50
N ASN A 204 11.13 -26.16 0.02
CA ASN A 204 11.41 -27.34 0.85
C ASN A 204 10.60 -27.30 2.16
N ASN A 205 10.45 -26.12 2.79
CA ASN A 205 9.56 -25.96 3.93
C ASN A 205 8.11 -26.30 3.59
N ALA A 206 7.59 -25.80 2.46
CA ALA A 206 6.24 -26.11 2.02
C ALA A 206 6.06 -27.62 1.78
N MET A 207 6.98 -28.24 1.07
CA MET A 207 6.93 -29.68 0.81
C MET A 207 7.02 -30.49 2.10
N ALA A 208 7.94 -30.15 3.01
CA ALA A 208 8.10 -30.82 4.30
C ALA A 208 6.83 -30.73 5.16
N TRP A 209 6.17 -29.55 5.18
CA TRP A 209 4.91 -29.37 5.90
C TRP A 209 3.81 -30.30 5.38
N TYR A 210 3.54 -30.28 4.06
CA TYR A 210 2.45 -31.02 3.45
C TYR A 210 2.70 -32.52 3.34
N THR A 211 3.97 -32.98 3.34
CA THR A 211 4.32 -34.39 3.33
C THR A 211 4.52 -34.98 4.72
N SER A 212 4.54 -34.19 5.78
CA SER A 212 4.67 -34.66 7.16
C SER A 212 3.63 -35.73 7.49
N TYR A 213 4.05 -36.74 8.23
CA TYR A 213 3.15 -37.79 8.73
C TYR A 213 2.05 -37.21 9.61
N ASP A 214 2.39 -36.23 10.42
CA ASP A 214 1.47 -35.58 11.37
C ASP A 214 0.68 -34.43 10.76
N TYR A 215 0.80 -34.18 9.44
CA TYR A 215 0.12 -33.10 8.75
C TYR A 215 -1.39 -33.06 9.04
N PRO A 216 -2.16 -34.17 8.98
CA PRO A 216 -3.61 -34.14 9.24
C PRO A 216 -3.96 -33.64 10.65
N GLN A 217 -3.10 -33.89 11.63
CA GLN A 217 -3.28 -33.45 13.00
C GLN A 217 -2.86 -31.99 13.16
N HIS A 218 -1.74 -31.61 12.56
CA HIS A 218 -1.21 -30.24 12.65
C HIS A 218 -2.12 -29.25 11.91
N ALA A 219 -2.63 -29.60 10.73
CA ALA A 219 -3.43 -28.72 9.90
C ALA A 219 -4.80 -28.34 10.51
N GLN A 220 -5.22 -29.00 11.59
CA GLN A 220 -6.40 -28.58 12.36
C GLN A 220 -6.16 -27.27 13.11
N HIS A 221 -4.92 -26.96 13.46
CA HIS A 221 -4.56 -25.81 14.31
C HIS A 221 -3.54 -24.87 13.68
N TYR A 222 -2.86 -25.31 12.62
CA TYR A 222 -1.76 -24.59 12.01
C TYR A 222 -1.87 -24.59 10.49
N SER A 223 -1.52 -23.48 9.87
CA SER A 223 -1.43 -23.34 8.41
C SER A 223 -0.02 -22.98 8.01
N PHE A 224 0.42 -23.46 6.85
CA PHE A 224 1.73 -23.09 6.32
C PHE A 224 1.76 -21.61 5.93
N ASN A 225 0.84 -21.15 5.12
CA ASN A 225 0.82 -19.78 4.59
C ASN A 225 -0.54 -19.06 4.68
N GLY A 226 -1.48 -19.56 5.46
CA GLY A 226 -2.75 -18.89 5.73
C GLY A 226 -3.78 -18.96 4.62
N GLY A 227 -3.54 -19.72 3.56
CA GLY A 227 -4.54 -19.97 2.51
C GLY A 227 -5.76 -20.70 3.07
N LYS A 228 -6.94 -20.26 2.67
CA LYS A 228 -8.23 -20.86 3.12
C LYS A 228 -8.46 -22.28 2.62
N ASP A 229 -7.81 -22.65 1.53
CA ASP A 229 -7.87 -23.95 0.90
C ASP A 229 -6.53 -24.23 0.18
N PHE A 230 -6.38 -25.43 -0.35
CA PHE A 230 -5.15 -25.82 -1.04
C PHE A 230 -4.88 -24.97 -2.28
N GLU A 231 -5.90 -24.51 -2.96
CA GLU A 231 -5.78 -23.63 -4.13
C GLU A 231 -5.19 -22.26 -3.75
N ALA A 232 -5.69 -21.66 -2.68
CA ALA A 232 -5.17 -20.40 -2.16
C ALA A 232 -3.71 -20.54 -1.70
N VAL A 233 -3.35 -21.67 -1.06
CA VAL A 233 -1.98 -21.99 -0.69
C VAL A 233 -1.07 -22.07 -1.92
N ARG A 234 -1.50 -22.80 -2.95
CA ARG A 234 -0.77 -22.98 -4.20
C ARG A 234 -0.56 -21.64 -4.91
N GLN A 235 -1.58 -20.81 -4.97
CA GLN A 235 -1.49 -19.47 -5.55
C GLN A 235 -0.48 -18.59 -4.82
N GLN A 236 -0.48 -18.58 -3.49
CA GLN A 236 0.48 -17.79 -2.71
C GLN A 236 1.92 -18.28 -2.92
N ILE A 237 2.14 -19.60 -2.95
CA ILE A 237 3.46 -20.17 -3.26
C ILE A 237 3.91 -19.73 -4.65
N PHE A 238 3.03 -19.82 -5.65
CA PHE A 238 3.33 -19.37 -7.01
C PHE A 238 3.65 -17.88 -7.07
N THR A 239 2.95 -17.05 -6.31
CA THR A 239 3.25 -15.61 -6.22
C THR A 239 4.66 -15.34 -5.71
N ILE A 240 5.09 -16.05 -4.67
CA ILE A 240 6.47 -15.94 -4.14
C ILE A 240 7.48 -16.45 -5.18
N MET A 241 7.22 -17.59 -5.83
CA MET A 241 8.05 -18.09 -6.92
C MET A 241 8.23 -17.06 -8.02
N LEU A 242 7.13 -16.43 -8.45
CA LEU A 242 7.13 -15.47 -9.54
C LEU A 242 7.89 -14.19 -9.15
N ARG A 243 7.72 -13.69 -7.92
CA ARG A 243 8.47 -12.54 -7.41
C ARG A 243 9.97 -12.83 -7.34
N SER A 244 10.34 -13.97 -6.79
CA SER A 244 11.76 -14.39 -6.71
C SER A 244 12.38 -14.57 -8.09
N TYR A 245 11.66 -15.16 -9.04
CA TYR A 245 12.08 -15.31 -10.43
C TYR A 245 12.27 -13.96 -11.12
N THR A 246 11.29 -13.07 -10.98
CA THR A 246 11.34 -11.72 -11.56
C THR A 246 12.52 -10.93 -11.01
N HIS A 247 12.78 -11.00 -9.71
CA HIS A 247 13.95 -10.35 -9.10
C HIS A 247 15.27 -10.91 -9.64
N ALA A 248 15.40 -12.23 -9.75
CA ALA A 248 16.59 -12.86 -10.32
C ALA A 248 16.81 -12.43 -11.77
N TRP A 249 15.72 -12.25 -12.55
CA TRP A 249 15.80 -11.72 -13.90
C TRP A 249 16.32 -10.28 -13.91
N CYS A 250 15.67 -9.38 -13.20
CA CYS A 250 16.01 -7.94 -13.17
C CYS A 250 17.40 -7.66 -12.59
N THR A 251 17.96 -8.58 -11.83
CA THR A 251 19.35 -8.49 -11.31
C THR A 251 20.38 -9.16 -12.21
N GLY A 252 20.00 -9.59 -13.43
CA GLY A 252 20.89 -10.20 -14.40
C GLY A 252 21.35 -11.62 -14.06
N ARG A 253 20.70 -12.28 -13.07
CA ARG A 253 21.06 -13.65 -12.66
C ARG A 253 20.54 -14.72 -13.63
N MET A 254 19.53 -14.37 -14.42
CA MET A 254 18.92 -15.24 -15.42
C MET A 254 19.53 -15.07 -16.83
N GLY A 255 20.59 -14.28 -16.96
CA GLY A 255 21.25 -13.96 -18.24
C GLY A 255 20.83 -12.60 -18.82
N GLU A 256 21.36 -12.31 -20.01
CA GLU A 256 21.03 -11.08 -20.75
C GLU A 256 19.92 -11.36 -21.77
N GLY A 257 18.98 -10.44 -21.90
CA GLY A 257 17.92 -10.53 -22.93
C GLY A 257 16.57 -10.01 -22.44
N ALA A 258 15.55 -10.24 -23.25
CA ALA A 258 14.17 -9.92 -22.88
C ALA A 258 13.65 -10.95 -21.86
N TYR A 259 12.85 -10.50 -20.91
CA TYR A 259 12.21 -11.39 -19.94
C TYR A 259 11.41 -12.49 -20.67
N THR A 260 11.60 -13.73 -20.24
CA THR A 260 10.87 -14.90 -20.73
C THR A 260 10.64 -15.90 -19.60
N PHE A 261 9.56 -16.64 -19.67
CA PHE A 261 9.29 -17.76 -18.77
C PHE A 261 9.93 -19.06 -19.26
N ASP A 262 10.37 -19.14 -20.52
CA ASP A 262 11.02 -20.34 -21.06
C ASP A 262 12.50 -20.42 -20.69
N THR A 263 12.76 -20.68 -19.42
CA THR A 263 14.10 -20.91 -18.87
C THR A 263 14.14 -22.25 -18.12
N PRO A 264 15.32 -22.89 -18.00
CA PRO A 264 15.47 -24.10 -17.19
C PRO A 264 14.98 -23.90 -15.74
N GLU A 265 15.22 -22.72 -15.17
CA GLU A 265 14.85 -22.36 -13.81
C GLU A 265 13.33 -22.29 -13.63
N PHE A 266 12.62 -21.58 -14.53
CA PHE A 266 11.16 -21.49 -14.43
C PHE A 266 10.50 -22.86 -14.73
N ARG A 267 11.04 -23.63 -15.66
CA ARG A 267 10.60 -25.01 -15.92
C ARG A 267 10.74 -25.89 -14.67
N ALA A 268 11.84 -25.74 -13.92
CA ALA A 268 12.01 -26.43 -12.65
C ALA A 268 10.95 -26.02 -11.62
N LEU A 269 10.64 -24.71 -11.50
CA LEU A 269 9.59 -24.21 -10.62
C LEU A 269 8.21 -24.74 -11.01
N ALA A 270 7.87 -24.73 -12.30
CA ALA A 270 6.59 -25.26 -12.80
C ALA A 270 6.43 -26.77 -12.50
N ASN A 271 7.48 -27.54 -12.70
CA ASN A 271 7.49 -28.98 -12.37
C ASN A 271 7.36 -29.20 -10.86
N TRP A 272 8.09 -28.43 -10.04
CA TRP A 272 7.95 -28.49 -8.59
C TRP A 272 6.49 -28.18 -8.16
N LEU A 273 5.88 -27.16 -8.76
CA LEU A 273 4.49 -26.79 -8.45
C LEU A 273 3.51 -27.89 -8.86
N LYS A 274 3.79 -28.64 -9.93
CA LYS A 274 3.00 -29.79 -10.35
C LYS A 274 3.09 -30.92 -9.33
N ASP A 275 4.32 -31.24 -8.88
CA ASP A 275 4.52 -32.24 -7.83
C ASP A 275 3.83 -31.83 -6.51
N PHE A 276 3.93 -30.57 -6.14
CA PHE A 276 3.22 -30.03 -4.99
C PHE A 276 1.71 -30.14 -5.16
N SER A 277 1.17 -29.84 -6.35
CA SER A 277 -0.25 -29.94 -6.66
C SER A 277 -0.83 -31.35 -6.50
N ALA A 278 -0.01 -32.39 -6.67
CA ALA A 278 -0.41 -33.78 -6.42
C ALA A 278 -0.76 -34.03 -4.94
N LEU A 279 -0.32 -33.17 -4.03
CA LEU A 279 -0.64 -33.25 -2.60
C LEU A 279 -2.05 -32.77 -2.25
N LYS A 280 -2.80 -32.23 -3.21
CA LYS A 280 -4.19 -31.77 -3.01
C LYS A 280 -5.07 -32.83 -2.36
N SER A 281 -4.85 -34.11 -2.64
CA SER A 281 -5.59 -35.22 -2.02
C SER A 281 -5.37 -35.34 -0.50
N ARG A 282 -4.36 -34.65 0.04
CA ARG A 282 -4.08 -34.56 1.47
C ARG A 282 -4.77 -33.36 2.13
N GLU A 283 -5.46 -32.52 1.34
CA GLU A 283 -6.25 -31.42 1.88
C GLU A 283 -7.22 -31.94 2.94
N ILE A 284 -7.19 -31.31 4.11
CA ILE A 284 -8.18 -31.57 5.14
C ILE A 284 -9.38 -30.71 4.78
N PRO A 285 -10.55 -31.30 4.51
CA PRO A 285 -11.76 -30.53 4.26
C PRO A 285 -11.92 -29.53 5.39
N ALA A 286 -12.09 -28.26 5.06
CA ALA A 286 -12.46 -27.26 6.03
C ALA A 286 -13.78 -27.71 6.65
N ASP A 287 -13.75 -28.18 7.89
CA ASP A 287 -14.96 -28.36 8.68
C ASP A 287 -15.62 -26.97 8.74
N SER A 288 -16.94 -26.93 8.53
CA SER A 288 -17.71 -25.68 8.55
C SER A 288 -17.62 -24.93 9.89
N THR A 289 -17.11 -25.58 10.93
CA THR A 289 -16.83 -25.01 12.25
C THR A 289 -15.40 -24.47 12.36
N HIS A 290 -14.51 -24.85 11.42
CA HIS A 290 -13.12 -24.40 11.32
C HIS A 290 -12.91 -23.63 10.04
N ALA A 291 -13.95 -22.98 9.51
CA ALA A 291 -13.79 -22.08 8.38
C ALA A 291 -12.62 -21.16 8.72
N ILE A 292 -11.51 -21.38 8.04
CA ILE A 292 -10.40 -20.47 8.02
C ILE A 292 -11.04 -19.20 7.47
N TYR A 293 -11.41 -18.31 8.35
CA TYR A 293 -11.74 -16.98 7.91
C TYR A 293 -10.46 -16.50 7.24
N GLY A 294 -10.48 -16.57 5.92
CA GLY A 294 -9.54 -15.83 5.12
C GLY A 294 -9.53 -14.48 5.77
N ILE A 295 -8.36 -14.01 6.13
CA ILE A 295 -8.22 -12.66 6.64
C ILE A 295 -8.63 -11.79 5.49
N ASP A 296 -9.93 -11.51 5.42
CA ASP A 296 -10.44 -10.45 4.62
C ASP A 296 -9.77 -9.19 5.16
N HIS A 297 -8.94 -8.63 4.32
CA HIS A 297 -8.33 -7.33 4.41
C HIS A 297 -8.95 -6.45 5.49
N ALA A 298 -8.13 -6.03 6.44
CA ALA A 298 -8.44 -5.02 7.43
C ALA A 298 -9.04 -5.49 8.76
N VAL A 299 -8.27 -6.27 9.50
CA VAL A 299 -8.27 -5.99 10.93
C VAL A 299 -7.17 -4.96 11.15
N TYR A 300 -7.53 -3.70 11.06
CA TYR A 300 -6.68 -2.59 11.48
C TYR A 300 -6.43 -2.77 12.97
N LEU A 301 -5.20 -3.12 13.31
CA LEU A 301 -4.78 -3.30 14.70
C LEU A 301 -4.45 -1.93 15.28
N THR A 302 -5.49 -1.17 15.58
CA THR A 302 -5.36 0.03 16.40
C THR A 302 -5.23 -0.28 17.90
N ASP A 303 -5.54 -1.52 18.30
CA ASP A 303 -5.44 -1.96 19.69
C ASP A 303 -4.85 -3.38 19.78
N PRO A 304 -3.70 -3.57 20.48
CA PRO A 304 -3.14 -4.90 20.72
C PRO A 304 -4.08 -5.87 21.43
N SER A 305 -5.13 -5.40 22.09
CA SER A 305 -6.15 -6.24 22.73
C SER A 305 -7.15 -6.82 21.73
N GLU A 306 -7.38 -6.18 20.59
CA GLU A 306 -8.18 -6.72 19.48
C GLU A 306 -7.46 -7.85 18.74
N TYR A 307 -6.16 -7.96 18.93
CA TYR A 307 -5.29 -8.98 18.37
C TYR A 307 -5.69 -10.41 18.71
N TYR A 308 -6.33 -10.61 19.84
CA TYR A 308 -6.76 -11.93 20.33
C TYR A 308 -8.10 -12.40 19.76
N MET A 309 -8.82 -11.55 19.04
CA MET A 309 -10.13 -11.88 18.50
C MET A 309 -10.09 -12.50 17.10
N VAL A 310 -8.94 -12.48 16.41
CA VAL A 310 -8.77 -13.21 15.14
C VAL A 310 -8.49 -14.67 15.48
N SER A 311 -9.57 -15.38 15.62
CA SER A 311 -9.73 -16.81 15.83
C SER A 311 -8.52 -17.54 16.45
N GLU A 312 -8.68 -18.04 17.65
CA GLU A 312 -7.81 -19.04 18.31
C GLU A 312 -7.61 -20.32 17.47
N THR A 313 -8.15 -20.40 16.25
CA THR A 313 -8.35 -21.67 15.54
C THR A 313 -7.20 -22.06 14.64
N GLN A 314 -6.44 -21.11 14.05
CA GLN A 314 -5.30 -21.52 13.23
C GLN A 314 -4.16 -20.50 13.23
N GLN A 315 -2.99 -20.93 13.68
CA GLN A 315 -1.78 -20.13 13.65
C GLN A 315 -1.04 -20.36 12.32
N VAL A 316 -0.59 -19.28 11.69
CA VAL A 316 0.11 -19.30 10.39
C VAL A 316 1.61 -19.29 10.63
N ILE A 317 2.35 -20.11 9.88
CA ILE A 317 3.81 -20.23 9.99
C ILE A 317 4.49 -19.20 9.08
N PHE A 318 4.11 -19.17 7.81
CA PHE A 318 4.53 -18.17 6.83
C PHE A 318 3.29 -17.52 6.24
N ARG A 319 3.35 -16.25 5.91
CA ARG A 319 2.26 -15.59 5.17
C ARG A 319 2.78 -14.40 4.36
N ASP A 320 2.10 -14.14 3.28
CA ASP A 320 2.30 -12.92 2.50
C ASP A 320 1.56 -11.77 3.19
N ILE A 321 2.25 -10.66 3.43
CA ILE A 321 1.67 -9.46 4.01
C ILE A 321 2.01 -8.26 3.14
N GLY A 322 0.98 -7.49 2.81
CA GLY A 322 1.15 -6.29 1.99
C GLY A 322 1.77 -5.11 2.75
N ASP A 323 1.87 -5.17 4.07
CA ASP A 323 2.31 -4.05 4.90
C ASP A 323 2.84 -4.55 6.26
N PRO A 324 3.98 -4.01 6.77
CA PRO A 324 4.49 -4.29 8.12
C PRO A 324 3.48 -4.02 9.24
N TYR A 325 2.53 -3.12 9.02
CA TYR A 325 1.44 -2.83 9.94
C TYR A 325 0.61 -4.07 10.31
N PHE A 326 0.54 -5.06 9.39
CA PHE A 326 -0.17 -6.31 9.62
C PHE A 326 0.66 -7.40 10.30
N LEU A 327 1.87 -7.06 10.79
CA LEU A 327 2.71 -8.00 11.51
C LEU A 327 2.07 -8.40 12.83
N ARG A 328 1.93 -9.71 13.08
CA ARG A 328 1.34 -10.24 14.31
C ARG A 328 2.39 -10.46 15.39
N TYR A 329 1.93 -10.54 16.64
CA TYR A 329 2.81 -10.85 17.76
C TYR A 329 3.58 -12.16 17.55
N GLY A 330 4.89 -12.10 17.68
CA GLY A 330 5.78 -13.25 17.49
C GLY A 330 6.10 -13.57 16.01
N GLU A 331 5.61 -12.79 15.05
CA GLU A 331 6.02 -12.83 13.66
C GLU A 331 7.20 -11.89 13.41
N GLU A 332 8.00 -12.24 12.42
CA GLU A 332 9.12 -11.44 11.92
C GLU A 332 8.94 -11.24 10.42
N LEU A 333 9.37 -10.08 9.92
CA LEU A 333 9.36 -9.79 8.48
C LEU A 333 10.48 -10.57 7.78
N LEU A 334 10.13 -11.12 6.62
CA LEU A 334 11.07 -11.76 5.71
C LEU A 334 10.96 -11.12 4.32
N PRO A 335 12.09 -10.80 3.68
CA PRO A 335 12.10 -10.54 2.25
C PRO A 335 11.69 -11.80 1.48
N ASP A 336 11.25 -11.63 0.24
CA ASP A 336 11.06 -12.77 -0.66
C ASP A 336 12.40 -13.49 -0.88
N PRO A 337 12.40 -14.83 -0.82
CA PRO A 337 13.65 -15.60 -0.89
C PRO A 337 14.35 -15.44 -2.24
N GLY A 338 15.68 -15.41 -2.23
CA GLY A 338 16.51 -15.30 -3.43
C GLY A 338 16.44 -16.53 -4.31
N MET A 339 16.71 -16.35 -5.60
CA MET A 339 16.73 -17.40 -6.61
C MET A 339 17.93 -17.21 -7.56
N ALA A 340 18.50 -18.31 -8.05
CA ALA A 340 19.62 -18.30 -9.01
C ALA A 340 20.82 -17.45 -8.54
N GLY A 341 21.07 -17.41 -7.22
CA GLY A 341 22.15 -16.61 -6.64
C GLY A 341 21.83 -15.11 -6.49
N ALA A 342 20.58 -14.71 -6.72
CA ALA A 342 20.10 -13.39 -6.29
C ALA A 342 19.89 -13.38 -4.76
N GLU A 343 20.19 -12.25 -4.15
CA GLU A 343 19.89 -12.04 -2.74
C GLU A 343 18.37 -11.96 -2.50
N PRO A 344 17.89 -12.25 -1.27
CA PRO A 344 16.51 -11.99 -0.92
C PRO A 344 16.10 -10.55 -1.19
N ALA A 345 14.87 -10.34 -1.65
CA ALA A 345 14.40 -9.02 -2.08
C ALA A 345 13.04 -8.65 -1.51
N VAL A 346 12.77 -7.35 -1.47
CA VAL A 346 11.48 -6.80 -1.09
C VAL A 346 10.87 -6.12 -2.30
N HIS A 347 9.72 -6.59 -2.71
CA HIS A 347 8.92 -5.92 -3.72
C HIS A 347 8.15 -4.77 -3.06
N GLY A 348 7.96 -3.69 -3.78
CA GLY A 348 7.24 -2.55 -3.27
C GLY A 348 6.63 -1.73 -4.39
N ARG A 349 5.67 -0.92 -4.06
CA ARG A 349 5.11 0.06 -4.98
C ARG A 349 5.28 1.46 -4.40
N ILE A 350 5.38 2.38 -5.30
CA ILE A 350 5.45 3.80 -5.00
C ILE A 350 4.12 4.42 -5.41
N VAL A 351 3.52 5.16 -4.51
CA VAL A 351 2.40 6.05 -4.82
C VAL A 351 2.96 7.45 -5.03
N PHE A 352 2.52 8.11 -6.07
CA PHE A 352 3.04 9.41 -6.45
C PHE A 352 1.95 10.33 -7.01
N MET A 353 2.23 11.63 -6.97
CA MET A 353 1.40 12.68 -7.55
C MET A 353 2.05 13.24 -8.81
N LEU A 354 1.27 13.36 -9.87
CA LEU A 354 1.65 13.89 -11.18
C LEU A 354 1.03 15.26 -11.39
N LEU A 355 1.83 16.21 -11.87
CA LEU A 355 1.33 17.52 -12.30
C LEU A 355 0.76 17.41 -13.73
N ASN A 356 -0.49 17.85 -13.90
CA ASN A 356 -1.12 17.89 -15.22
C ASN A 356 -0.50 18.99 -16.09
N PRO A 357 0.08 18.70 -17.27
CA PRO A 357 0.62 19.72 -18.16
C PRO A 357 -0.44 20.70 -18.67
N ASN A 358 -1.71 20.29 -18.67
CA ASN A 358 -2.84 21.11 -19.13
C ASN A 358 -3.51 21.92 -17.99
N SER A 359 -3.02 21.77 -16.74
CA SER A 359 -3.56 22.54 -15.60
C SER A 359 -3.43 24.03 -15.83
N LYS A 360 -4.50 24.76 -15.51
CA LYS A 360 -4.52 26.23 -15.51
C LYS A 360 -4.03 26.84 -14.19
N GLN A 361 -3.76 25.99 -13.21
CA GLN A 361 -3.35 26.37 -11.85
C GLN A 361 -2.03 25.70 -11.44
N GLN A 362 -1.07 25.60 -12.37
CA GLN A 362 0.19 24.89 -12.13
C GLN A 362 0.96 25.41 -10.92
N GLU A 363 0.98 26.73 -10.69
CA GLU A 363 1.67 27.32 -9.53
C GLU A 363 1.03 26.84 -8.22
N LEU A 364 -0.29 26.89 -8.11
CA LEU A 364 -1.02 26.40 -6.95
C LEU A 364 -0.87 24.88 -6.77
N ALA A 365 -0.88 24.11 -7.87
CA ALA A 365 -0.66 22.68 -7.85
C ALA A 365 0.74 22.34 -7.31
N ILE A 366 1.78 23.06 -7.74
CA ILE A 366 3.15 22.90 -7.22
C ILE A 366 3.21 23.29 -5.74
N GLU A 367 2.51 24.32 -5.31
CA GLU A 367 2.45 24.72 -3.91
C GLU A 367 1.82 23.64 -3.03
N PHE A 368 0.74 22.99 -3.51
CA PHE A 368 0.13 21.85 -2.83
C PHE A 368 1.08 20.63 -2.79
N LEU A 369 1.74 20.31 -3.90
CA LEU A 369 2.73 19.24 -3.91
C LEU A 369 3.90 19.51 -2.95
N ARG A 370 4.37 20.76 -2.87
CA ARG A 370 5.38 21.18 -1.89
C ARG A 370 4.89 20.98 -0.47
N TYR A 371 3.66 21.37 -0.18
CA TYR A 371 3.04 21.17 1.12
C TYR A 371 2.99 19.70 1.50
N LEU A 372 2.58 18.80 0.58
CA LEU A 372 2.60 17.35 0.83
C LEU A 372 4.01 16.81 1.06
N ALA A 373 5.01 17.30 0.33
CA ALA A 373 6.40 16.91 0.51
C ALA A 373 6.96 17.33 1.88
N GLU A 374 6.52 18.47 2.41
CA GLU A 374 6.90 18.98 3.73
C GLU A 374 6.15 18.28 4.88
N HIS A 375 4.95 17.77 4.61
CA HIS A 375 4.04 17.17 5.60
C HIS A 375 3.62 15.76 5.14
N PRO A 376 4.57 14.81 5.04
CA PRO A 376 4.26 13.45 4.64
C PRO A 376 3.29 12.81 5.65
N VAL A 377 2.39 11.95 5.14
CA VAL A 377 1.51 11.19 6.02
C VAL A 377 2.30 10.20 6.86
N ALA A 378 1.90 10.01 8.10
CA ALA A 378 2.62 9.19 9.06
C ALA A 378 2.70 7.73 8.61
N GLU A 379 1.59 7.17 8.13
CA GLU A 379 1.46 5.73 7.90
C GLU A 379 2.34 5.17 6.77
N TYR A 380 2.60 5.94 5.71
CA TYR A 380 3.33 5.45 4.53
C TYR A 380 4.35 6.45 3.98
N GLY A 381 4.12 7.73 4.22
CA GLY A 381 4.93 8.80 3.63
C GLY A 381 6.28 8.98 4.32
N LEU A 382 6.35 8.82 5.64
CA LEU A 382 7.60 8.90 6.39
C LEU A 382 8.58 7.78 6.02
N LEU A 383 8.08 6.63 5.61
CA LEU A 383 8.90 5.49 5.21
C LEU A 383 9.59 5.66 3.84
N LEU A 384 9.32 6.76 3.12
CA LEU A 384 10.09 7.15 1.95
C LEU A 384 11.51 7.63 2.32
N TYR A 385 11.74 8.04 3.57
CA TYR A 385 12.97 8.66 4.04
C TYR A 385 13.78 7.74 4.95
N PRO A 386 15.14 7.74 4.84
CA PRO A 386 16.00 6.91 5.69
C PRO A 386 15.89 7.21 7.20
N ASP A 387 15.55 8.44 7.54
CA ASP A 387 15.38 8.93 8.92
C ASP A 387 13.90 9.07 9.31
N GLY A 388 12.99 8.66 8.43
CA GLY A 388 11.56 8.69 8.69
C GLY A 388 11.21 7.72 9.82
N THR A 389 10.50 8.21 10.83
CA THR A 389 9.96 7.40 11.91
C THR A 389 8.45 7.53 11.90
N ASP A 390 7.78 6.43 12.14
CA ASP A 390 6.34 6.39 12.19
C ASP A 390 5.90 5.68 13.47
N ASP A 391 5.22 6.42 14.35
CA ASP A 391 4.68 5.88 15.60
C ASP A 391 3.51 4.90 15.38
N CYS A 392 2.96 4.84 14.16
CA CYS A 392 1.92 3.90 13.78
C CYS A 392 2.44 2.46 13.64
N TYR A 393 3.75 2.28 13.40
CA TYR A 393 4.35 0.96 13.29
C TYR A 393 4.98 0.49 14.59
N PRO A 394 4.91 -0.80 14.91
CA PRO A 394 5.76 -1.38 15.93
C PRO A 394 7.24 -1.09 15.62
N ALA A 395 8.02 -0.69 16.62
CA ALA A 395 9.42 -0.31 16.42
C ALA A 395 10.25 -1.37 15.66
N ALA A 396 10.01 -2.66 15.94
CA ALA A 396 10.67 -3.76 15.23
C ALA A 396 10.28 -3.84 13.74
N ALA A 397 9.04 -3.48 13.39
CA ALA A 397 8.59 -3.43 12.00
C ALA A 397 9.19 -2.23 11.26
N ALA A 398 9.25 -1.07 11.89
CA ALA A 398 9.90 0.11 11.33
C ALA A 398 11.42 -0.13 11.11
N GLU A 399 12.10 -0.74 12.08
CA GLU A 399 13.51 -1.13 11.95
C GLU A 399 13.74 -2.10 10.78
N ALA A 400 12.93 -3.15 10.67
CA ALA A 400 13.01 -4.10 9.58
C ALA A 400 12.71 -3.43 8.23
N TYR A 401 11.76 -2.51 8.20
CA TYR A 401 11.43 -1.75 7.00
C TYR A 401 12.62 -0.91 6.52
N HIS A 402 13.29 -0.19 7.40
CA HIS A 402 14.48 0.60 7.04
C HIS A 402 15.68 -0.30 6.68
N ALA A 403 15.88 -1.40 7.41
CA ALA A 403 16.95 -2.35 7.11
C ALA A 403 16.81 -2.99 5.71
N SER A 404 15.59 -3.15 5.22
CA SER A 404 15.32 -3.73 3.90
C SER A 404 15.46 -2.76 2.73
N ALA A 405 15.75 -1.50 2.98
CA ALA A 405 15.84 -0.50 1.91
C ALA A 405 16.87 -0.86 0.83
N SER A 406 17.96 -1.53 1.21
CA SER A 406 18.96 -2.04 0.28
C SER A 406 18.51 -3.26 -0.53
N ALA A 407 17.47 -3.95 -0.08
CA ALA A 407 16.89 -5.13 -0.72
C ALA A 407 15.66 -4.80 -1.59
N LEU A 408 15.28 -3.51 -1.69
CA LEU A 408 14.16 -3.09 -2.53
C LEU A 408 14.45 -3.37 -4.01
N CYS A 409 13.48 -4.00 -4.67
CA CYS A 409 13.51 -4.19 -6.11
C CYS A 409 13.51 -2.83 -6.85
N GLY A 410 14.25 -2.75 -7.96
CA GLY A 410 14.24 -1.57 -8.82
C GLY A 410 12.95 -1.43 -9.63
N ALA A 411 12.81 -0.29 -10.31
CA ALA A 411 11.64 0.06 -11.12
C ALA A 411 11.28 -0.97 -12.20
N GLU A 412 12.28 -1.63 -12.78
CA GLU A 412 12.05 -2.67 -13.78
C GLU A 412 11.34 -3.89 -13.18
N CYS A 413 11.75 -4.32 -11.99
CA CYS A 413 11.10 -5.40 -11.24
C CYS A 413 9.63 -5.06 -10.96
N GLU A 414 9.36 -3.83 -10.55
CA GLU A 414 8.01 -3.32 -10.32
C GLU A 414 7.16 -3.35 -11.59
N ARG A 415 7.74 -3.02 -12.73
CA ARG A 415 7.05 -3.05 -14.02
C ARG A 415 6.53 -4.45 -14.37
N TYR A 416 7.35 -5.49 -14.17
CA TYR A 416 6.92 -6.89 -14.38
C TYR A 416 5.93 -7.34 -13.31
N SER A 417 6.18 -7.04 -12.05
CA SER A 417 5.28 -7.38 -10.93
C SER A 417 3.89 -6.81 -11.14
N ARG A 418 3.78 -5.58 -11.67
CA ARG A 418 2.51 -4.96 -12.05
C ARG A 418 1.73 -5.79 -13.06
N ILE A 419 2.39 -6.18 -14.16
CA ILE A 419 1.76 -6.96 -15.22
C ILE A 419 1.21 -8.27 -14.66
N PHE A 420 1.98 -8.94 -13.82
CA PHE A 420 1.60 -10.23 -13.26
C PHE A 420 0.50 -10.16 -12.21
N LEU A 421 0.49 -9.09 -11.42
CA LEU A 421 -0.54 -8.89 -10.38
C LEU A 421 -1.91 -8.54 -10.99
N TRP A 422 -1.92 -7.72 -12.05
CA TRP A 422 -3.19 -7.25 -12.62
C TRP A 422 -3.77 -8.19 -13.66
N ASP A 423 -2.94 -8.70 -14.54
CA ASP A 423 -3.42 -9.56 -15.61
C ASP A 423 -3.62 -11.01 -15.12
N MET A 424 -3.10 -11.39 -13.94
CA MET A 424 -3.18 -12.71 -13.28
C MET A 424 -2.89 -13.91 -14.23
N PHE A 425 -2.54 -13.61 -15.49
CA PHE A 425 -2.40 -14.61 -16.55
C PHE A 425 -1.35 -15.68 -16.23
N PRO A 426 -0.22 -15.38 -15.54
CA PRO A 426 0.76 -16.44 -15.30
C PRO A 426 0.18 -17.57 -14.45
N TYR A 427 -0.64 -17.25 -13.45
CA TYR A 427 -1.25 -18.25 -12.59
C TYR A 427 -2.34 -19.03 -13.31
N GLU A 428 -3.22 -18.37 -14.09
CA GLU A 428 -4.28 -19.01 -14.85
C GLU A 428 -3.72 -19.99 -15.87
N ILE A 429 -2.67 -19.59 -16.60
CA ILE A 429 -2.02 -20.43 -17.60
C ILE A 429 -1.31 -21.61 -16.94
N ILE A 430 -0.57 -21.38 -15.83
CA ILE A 430 0.12 -22.46 -15.14
C ILE A 430 -0.86 -23.48 -14.57
N CYS A 431 -2.04 -23.05 -14.10
CA CYS A 431 -3.10 -23.96 -13.65
C CYS A 431 -3.50 -24.93 -14.75
N SER A 432 -3.62 -24.49 -16.00
CA SER A 432 -3.94 -25.36 -17.13
C SER A 432 -2.88 -26.43 -17.39
N TYR A 433 -1.61 -26.12 -17.13
CA TYR A 433 -0.53 -27.12 -17.12
C TYR A 433 -0.62 -28.07 -15.93
N LEU A 434 -0.92 -27.55 -14.74
CA LEU A 434 -1.06 -28.38 -13.53
C LEU A 434 -2.20 -29.37 -13.64
N ASP A 435 -3.26 -29.02 -14.35
CA ASP A 435 -4.44 -29.86 -14.60
C ASP A 435 -4.32 -30.75 -15.85
N ASP A 436 -3.13 -30.85 -16.44
CA ASP A 436 -2.84 -31.63 -17.67
C ASP A 436 -3.66 -31.21 -18.92
N SER A 437 -4.22 -29.99 -18.92
CA SER A 437 -5.00 -29.46 -20.05
C SER A 437 -4.10 -28.98 -21.20
N ILE A 438 -2.88 -28.57 -20.90
CA ILE A 438 -1.86 -28.15 -21.87
C ILE A 438 -0.49 -28.68 -21.45
N THR A 439 0.45 -28.69 -22.40
CA THR A 439 1.86 -29.06 -22.08
C THR A 439 2.57 -27.89 -21.40
N LEU A 440 3.71 -28.17 -20.73
CA LEU A 440 4.56 -27.11 -20.18
C LEU A 440 5.05 -26.14 -21.26
N ASP A 441 5.42 -26.66 -22.44
CA ASP A 441 5.88 -25.83 -23.55
C ASP A 441 4.79 -24.87 -24.04
N ASP A 442 3.53 -25.35 -24.14
CA ASP A 442 2.39 -24.51 -24.48
C ASP A 442 2.17 -23.44 -23.40
N ALA A 443 2.23 -23.82 -22.13
CA ALA A 443 2.04 -22.89 -21.01
C ALA A 443 3.07 -21.75 -21.05
N LEU A 444 4.36 -22.08 -21.18
CA LEU A 444 5.43 -21.08 -21.24
C LEU A 444 5.30 -20.17 -22.45
N SER A 445 4.96 -20.74 -23.62
CA SER A 445 4.71 -19.97 -24.85
C SER A 445 3.54 -19.00 -24.68
N PHE A 446 2.44 -19.42 -24.06
CA PHE A 446 1.29 -18.56 -23.80
C PHE A 446 1.62 -17.45 -22.79
N MET A 447 2.40 -17.76 -21.76
CA MET A 447 2.86 -16.76 -20.79
C MET A 447 3.72 -15.68 -21.46
N ASP A 448 4.68 -16.06 -22.28
CA ASP A 448 5.56 -15.13 -23.01
C ASP A 448 4.77 -14.29 -24.04
N GLU A 449 3.80 -14.89 -24.73
CA GLU A 449 2.93 -14.15 -25.65
C GLU A 449 2.06 -13.11 -24.92
N ASN A 450 1.48 -13.47 -23.77
CA ASN A 450 0.68 -12.55 -22.97
C ASN A 450 1.53 -11.45 -22.35
N LEU A 451 2.72 -11.77 -21.87
CA LEU A 451 3.68 -10.76 -21.39
C LEU A 451 4.01 -9.75 -22.49
N SER A 452 4.31 -10.23 -23.69
CA SER A 452 4.61 -9.37 -24.83
C SER A 452 3.45 -8.44 -25.20
N LYS A 453 2.21 -8.96 -25.16
CA LYS A 453 0.99 -8.16 -25.37
C LYS A 453 0.79 -7.11 -24.28
N SER A 454 1.02 -7.47 -23.02
CA SER A 454 0.87 -6.54 -21.90
C SER A 454 1.95 -5.45 -21.93
N LEU A 455 3.19 -5.80 -22.27
CA LEU A 455 4.27 -4.82 -22.45
C LEU A 455 3.97 -3.85 -23.61
N ALA A 456 3.40 -4.34 -24.70
CA ALA A 456 3.04 -3.50 -25.85
C ALA A 456 1.93 -2.49 -25.55
N LYS A 457 1.03 -2.79 -24.61
CA LYS A 457 -0.01 -1.84 -24.15
C LYS A 457 0.54 -0.68 -23.33
N LEU A 458 1.75 -0.85 -22.75
CA LEU A 458 2.42 0.15 -21.95
C LEU A 458 3.31 1.10 -22.76
N GLN A 459 3.54 0.81 -24.04
CA GLN A 459 4.27 1.67 -24.99
C GLN A 459 3.31 2.62 -25.71
#